data_8888ce371c16bc902c027c49b8472af4
#
_entry.id   8888ce371c16bc902c027c49b8472af4
#
_cell.length_a   1.000
_cell.length_b   1.000
_cell.length_c   1.000
_cell.angle_alpha   90.00
_cell.angle_beta   90.00
_cell.angle_gamma   90.00
#
_symmetry.space_group_name_H-M   'P 1'
#
loop_
_entity.id
_entity.type
_entity.pdbx_description
1 polymer ?
#
loop_
_entity_poly.entity_id
_entity_poly.type
_entity_poly.pdbx_seq_one_letter_code
_entity_poly.pdbx_strand_id
1 'polypeptide(L)'
;ENGRRYGRLAGGTAPAGPREQTGGEEMYKILIVEDDGVIAWAVAAHLNSWGWETRCVVDFRHVMEAFTAFSPHLVLLDITLPFFDGYHWCAEIRKVSKAPVVFLSSAADNMNIVMAMTLGADDFIAKPFDLAVLTAKIQALLRRSYDFAGPVPVLGCRGVLLNTGDGTLTYEGNTIELSKNEFRILQMLLENRGRTVS
;
A
#
# COMPACT_ATOMS: atom_id res chain seq x y z
N GLU A 1 45.59 -57.18 -18.97
CA GLU A 1 45.97 -56.65 -20.30
C GLU A 1 45.02 -55.54 -20.67
N ASN A 2 45.64 -54.38 -20.92
CA ASN A 2 45.09 -53.19 -21.62
C ASN A 2 43.79 -52.58 -21.07
N GLY A 3 43.76 -51.55 -20.29
CA GLY A 3 44.52 -50.32 -20.40
C GLY A 3 44.00 -49.36 -21.48
N ARG A 4 42.98 -48.54 -21.22
CA ARG A 4 42.93 -47.21 -21.88
C ARG A 4 42.13 -46.22 -21.00
N ARG A 5 42.89 -45.28 -20.47
CA ARG A 5 42.42 -44.03 -19.88
C ARG A 5 41.82 -43.19 -21.00
N TYR A 6 40.65 -42.64 -20.79
CA TYR A 6 40.22 -41.44 -21.53
C TYR A 6 39.93 -40.31 -20.56
N GLY A 7 40.47 -39.18 -20.91
CA GLY A 7 40.74 -38.03 -20.17
C GLY A 7 39.49 -37.26 -19.72
N ARG A 8 39.73 -36.60 -18.64
CA ARG A 8 38.90 -35.56 -18.01
C ARG A 8 38.86 -34.36 -18.95
N LEU A 9 37.70 -34.01 -19.52
CA LEU A 9 37.48 -32.73 -20.18
C LEU A 9 36.82 -31.76 -19.20
N ALA A 10 37.42 -30.60 -19.21
CA ALA A 10 37.19 -29.48 -18.32
C ALA A 10 35.74 -29.02 -18.20
N GLY A 11 35.42 -28.58 -17.01
CA GLY A 11 34.15 -27.92 -16.68
C GLY A 11 33.96 -26.63 -17.48
N GLY A 12 32.89 -26.60 -18.24
CA GLY A 12 32.30 -25.37 -18.73
C GLY A 12 31.33 -24.87 -17.71
N THR A 13 31.67 -23.79 -17.00
CA THR A 13 30.72 -23.02 -16.22
C THR A 13 29.72 -22.38 -17.17
N ALA A 14 28.48 -22.82 -17.10
CA ALA A 14 27.38 -22.14 -17.77
C ALA A 14 27.31 -20.69 -17.31
N PRO A 15 27.09 -19.70 -18.18
CA PRO A 15 26.91 -18.34 -17.78
C PRO A 15 25.63 -18.25 -16.92
N ALA A 16 25.75 -17.61 -15.74
CA ALA A 16 24.63 -17.29 -14.92
C ALA A 16 23.63 -16.45 -15.74
N GLY A 17 22.44 -16.98 -15.95
CA GLY A 17 21.34 -16.25 -16.55
C GLY A 17 21.04 -14.99 -15.75
N PRO A 18 20.38 -13.99 -16.36
CA PRO A 18 20.04 -12.75 -15.67
C PRO A 18 19.24 -13.09 -14.42
N ARG A 19 19.72 -12.62 -13.27
CA ARG A 19 18.94 -12.68 -12.03
C ARG A 19 17.67 -11.90 -12.28
N GLU A 20 16.55 -12.59 -12.32
CA GLU A 20 15.24 -11.97 -12.18
C GLU A 20 15.26 -11.22 -10.85
N GLN A 21 15.38 -9.91 -10.92
CA GLN A 21 15.02 -9.02 -9.83
C GLN A 21 13.49 -9.05 -9.78
N THR A 22 12.95 -10.05 -9.12
CA THR A 22 11.60 -9.98 -8.57
C THR A 22 11.68 -8.89 -7.50
N GLY A 23 11.38 -7.66 -7.89
CA GLY A 23 10.96 -6.62 -6.95
C GLY A 23 9.75 -7.20 -6.23
N GLY A 24 9.93 -7.69 -5.01
CA GLY A 24 8.82 -8.07 -4.17
C GLY A 24 7.99 -6.81 -3.98
N GLU A 25 6.81 -6.74 -4.62
CA GLU A 25 5.79 -5.77 -4.27
C GLU A 25 5.50 -6.05 -2.79
N GLU A 26 6.02 -5.22 -1.89
CA GLU A 26 5.72 -5.32 -0.47
C GLU A 26 4.21 -5.18 -0.33
N MET A 27 3.58 -6.30 0.04
CA MET A 27 2.13 -6.36 0.17
C MET A 27 1.73 -5.51 1.38
N TYR A 28 0.99 -4.42 1.15
CA TYR A 28 0.53 -3.57 2.22
C TYR A 28 -0.38 -4.33 3.18
N LYS A 29 -0.15 -4.13 4.48
CA LYS A 29 -0.90 -4.74 5.58
C LYS A 29 -1.84 -3.72 6.19
N ILE A 30 -3.11 -4.05 6.28
CA ILE A 30 -4.16 -3.17 6.81
C ILE A 30 -4.82 -3.84 8.00
N LEU A 31 -4.71 -3.22 9.17
CA LEU A 31 -5.42 -3.66 10.39
C LEU A 31 -6.80 -3.03 10.40
N ILE A 32 -7.82 -3.84 10.63
CA ILE A 32 -9.23 -3.43 10.72
C ILE A 32 -9.70 -3.63 12.16
N VAL A 33 -10.05 -2.54 12.82
CA VAL A 33 -10.56 -2.50 14.19
C VAL A 33 -11.99 -1.98 14.12
N GLU A 34 -12.93 -2.90 13.93
CA GLU A 34 -14.35 -2.68 13.69
C GLU A 34 -15.13 -3.79 14.37
N ASP A 35 -16.07 -3.46 15.24
CA ASP A 35 -16.84 -4.44 16.01
C ASP A 35 -18.08 -4.98 15.27
N ASP A 36 -18.56 -4.25 14.25
CA ASP A 36 -19.54 -4.79 13.31
C ASP A 36 -18.87 -5.81 12.37
N GLY A 37 -19.09 -7.09 12.66
CA GLY A 37 -18.49 -8.18 11.88
C GLY A 37 -18.89 -8.18 10.40
N VAL A 38 -20.06 -7.62 10.03
CA VAL A 38 -20.51 -7.54 8.64
C VAL A 38 -19.67 -6.47 7.91
N ILE A 39 -19.48 -5.32 8.53
CA ILE A 39 -18.67 -4.23 7.98
C ILE A 39 -17.20 -4.69 7.89
N ALA A 40 -16.65 -5.23 8.99
CA ALA A 40 -15.26 -5.72 9.03
C ALA A 40 -14.99 -6.74 7.93
N TRP A 41 -15.87 -7.72 7.76
CA TRP A 41 -15.73 -8.75 6.72
C TRP A 41 -15.84 -8.16 5.30
N ALA A 42 -16.81 -7.29 5.05
CA ALA A 42 -17.00 -6.69 3.73
C ALA A 42 -15.79 -5.83 3.33
N VAL A 43 -15.27 -5.02 4.26
CA VAL A 43 -14.06 -4.23 4.07
C VAL A 43 -12.85 -5.13 3.82
N ALA A 44 -12.64 -6.15 4.65
CA ALA A 44 -11.52 -7.07 4.48
C ALA A 44 -11.56 -7.80 3.14
N ALA A 45 -12.71 -8.37 2.74
CA ALA A 45 -12.88 -9.05 1.47
C ALA A 45 -12.59 -8.14 0.28
N HIS A 46 -13.06 -6.90 0.34
CA HIS A 46 -12.82 -5.91 -0.71
C HIS A 46 -11.34 -5.55 -0.79
N LEU A 47 -10.68 -5.20 0.32
CA LEU A 47 -9.27 -4.81 0.33
C LEU A 47 -8.33 -5.97 -0.07
N ASN A 48 -8.65 -7.21 0.33
CA ASN A 48 -7.92 -8.40 -0.12
C ASN A 48 -7.99 -8.57 -1.64
N SER A 49 -9.13 -8.22 -2.28
CA SER A 49 -9.25 -8.28 -3.75
C SER A 49 -8.34 -7.28 -4.48
N TRP A 50 -7.85 -6.25 -3.77
CA TRP A 50 -6.85 -5.29 -4.25
C TRP A 50 -5.40 -5.76 -4.04
N GLY A 51 -5.20 -6.97 -3.49
CA GLY A 51 -3.89 -7.53 -3.23
C GLY A 51 -3.24 -7.05 -1.93
N TRP A 52 -4.02 -6.48 -1.00
CA TRP A 52 -3.54 -6.10 0.33
C TRP A 52 -3.82 -7.20 1.34
N GLU A 53 -2.96 -7.36 2.32
CA GLU A 53 -3.18 -8.27 3.44
C GLU A 53 -4.00 -7.57 4.52
N THR A 54 -5.13 -8.15 4.91
CA THR A 54 -5.97 -7.57 5.97
C THR A 54 -6.03 -8.47 7.19
N ARG A 55 -6.14 -7.85 8.36
CA ARG A 55 -6.43 -8.54 9.62
C ARG A 55 -7.50 -7.77 10.38
N CYS A 56 -8.59 -8.47 10.74
CA CYS A 56 -9.62 -7.93 11.62
C CYS A 56 -9.26 -8.25 13.07
N VAL A 57 -9.40 -7.26 13.95
CA VAL A 57 -9.25 -7.44 15.40
C VAL A 57 -10.49 -8.13 15.94
N VAL A 58 -10.30 -9.13 16.80
CA VAL A 58 -11.38 -9.89 17.47
C VAL A 58 -11.45 -9.57 18.96
N ASP A 59 -10.32 -9.25 19.57
CA ASP A 59 -10.25 -8.87 20.99
C ASP A 59 -9.97 -7.38 21.13
N PHE A 60 -11.03 -6.62 21.36
CA PHE A 60 -10.99 -5.16 21.51
C PHE A 60 -10.41 -4.67 22.84
N ARG A 61 -10.01 -5.58 23.75
CA ARG A 61 -9.24 -5.25 24.96
C ARG A 61 -7.75 -5.18 24.69
N HIS A 62 -7.27 -5.87 23.63
CA HIS A 62 -5.87 -6.08 23.33
C HIS A 62 -5.51 -5.66 21.90
N VAL A 63 -6.06 -4.53 21.40
CA VAL A 63 -5.81 -4.02 20.04
C VAL A 63 -4.32 -3.80 19.78
N MET A 64 -3.56 -3.34 20.78
CA MET A 64 -2.11 -3.12 20.62
C MET A 64 -1.32 -4.42 20.46
N GLU A 65 -1.77 -5.54 20.99
CA GLU A 65 -1.15 -6.84 20.74
C GLU A 65 -1.34 -7.26 19.27
N ALA A 66 -2.57 -7.12 18.75
CA ALA A 66 -2.85 -7.36 17.34
C ALA A 66 -2.06 -6.42 16.41
N PHE A 67 -1.97 -5.14 16.77
CA PHE A 67 -1.18 -4.14 16.05
C PHE A 67 0.31 -4.53 15.98
N THR A 68 0.90 -4.85 17.12
CA THR A 68 2.34 -5.19 17.21
C THR A 68 2.65 -6.50 16.47
N ALA A 69 1.80 -7.53 16.63
CA ALA A 69 1.99 -8.82 16.00
C ALA A 69 1.81 -8.79 14.48
N PHE A 70 0.97 -7.88 13.98
CA PHE A 70 0.70 -7.76 12.55
C PHE A 70 1.61 -6.76 11.85
N SER A 71 2.09 -5.73 12.57
CA SER A 71 2.90 -4.63 12.03
C SER A 71 2.24 -4.01 10.79
N PRO A 72 1.03 -3.41 10.91
CA PRO A 72 0.29 -2.89 9.78
C PRO A 72 0.91 -1.64 9.19
N HIS A 73 0.72 -1.45 7.89
CA HIS A 73 1.05 -0.21 7.17
C HIS A 73 -0.06 0.84 7.28
N LEU A 74 -1.29 0.45 7.63
CA LEU A 74 -2.43 1.35 7.83
C LEU A 74 -3.43 0.70 8.79
N VAL A 75 -4.11 1.53 9.58
CA VAL A 75 -5.16 1.08 10.50
C VAL A 75 -6.49 1.73 10.11
N LEU A 76 -7.53 0.92 9.92
CA LEU A 76 -8.92 1.35 9.89
C LEU A 76 -9.48 1.16 11.30
N LEU A 77 -10.04 2.20 11.89
CA LEU A 77 -10.36 2.23 13.30
C LEU A 77 -11.77 2.81 13.51
N ASP A 78 -12.70 1.98 13.98
CA ASP A 78 -13.99 2.51 14.41
C ASP A 78 -13.83 3.36 15.68
N ILE A 79 -14.60 4.43 15.75
CA ILE A 79 -14.68 5.26 16.96
C ILE A 79 -15.44 4.53 18.07
N THR A 80 -16.55 3.88 17.73
CA THR A 80 -17.44 3.25 18.70
C THR A 80 -17.06 1.78 18.86
N LEU A 81 -16.17 1.50 19.79
CA LEU A 81 -15.70 0.15 20.07
C LEU A 81 -16.07 -0.27 21.51
N PRO A 82 -16.21 -1.57 21.78
CA PRO A 82 -16.39 -2.06 23.14
C PRO A 82 -15.12 -1.85 23.98
N PHE A 83 -15.29 -1.57 25.27
CA PHE A 83 -14.26 -1.35 26.30
C PHE A 83 -13.55 0.01 26.21
N PHE A 84 -12.79 0.26 25.15
CA PHE A 84 -12.10 1.52 24.88
C PHE A 84 -12.49 2.01 23.50
N ASP A 85 -12.75 3.29 23.35
CA ASP A 85 -13.11 3.89 22.07
C ASP A 85 -11.91 3.97 21.10
N GLY A 86 -12.20 4.27 19.83
CA GLY A 86 -11.17 4.40 18.83
C GLY A 86 -10.19 5.53 19.10
N TYR A 87 -10.59 6.58 19.80
CA TYR A 87 -9.70 7.68 20.17
C TYR A 87 -8.60 7.22 21.13
N HIS A 88 -8.95 6.39 22.11
CA HIS A 88 -7.97 5.76 23.00
C HIS A 88 -6.94 4.95 22.20
N TRP A 89 -7.40 4.08 21.29
CA TRP A 89 -6.50 3.24 20.49
C TRP A 89 -5.65 4.05 19.53
N CYS A 90 -6.19 5.11 18.92
CA CYS A 90 -5.40 6.01 18.10
C CYS A 90 -4.25 6.63 18.90
N ALA A 91 -4.53 7.14 20.11
CA ALA A 91 -3.51 7.71 20.99
C ALA A 91 -2.42 6.67 21.38
N GLU A 92 -2.81 5.43 21.68
CA GLU A 92 -1.85 4.36 21.98
C GLU A 92 -0.98 4.00 20.77
N ILE A 93 -1.57 3.88 19.58
CA ILE A 93 -0.84 3.63 18.33
C ILE A 93 0.17 4.75 18.06
N ARG A 94 -0.22 6.02 18.26
CA ARG A 94 0.65 7.19 18.00
C ARG A 94 1.86 7.26 18.93
N LYS A 95 1.84 6.63 20.09
CA LYS A 95 3.01 6.53 20.97
C LYS A 95 4.14 5.68 20.37
N VAL A 96 3.79 4.73 19.50
CA VAL A 96 4.73 3.71 18.99
C VAL A 96 4.87 3.69 17.47
N SER A 97 3.96 4.34 16.72
CA SER A 97 3.94 4.25 15.26
C SER A 97 3.43 5.52 14.58
N LYS A 98 3.95 5.74 13.37
CA LYS A 98 3.48 6.76 12.42
C LYS A 98 2.61 6.16 11.29
N ALA A 99 2.25 4.88 11.38
CA ALA A 99 1.36 4.25 10.41
C ALA A 99 0.05 5.05 10.29
N PRO A 100 -0.45 5.35 9.10
CA PRO A 100 -1.71 6.06 8.90
C PRO A 100 -2.87 5.40 9.65
N VAL A 101 -3.68 6.23 10.31
CA VAL A 101 -4.92 5.82 10.98
C VAL A 101 -6.09 6.54 10.33
N VAL A 102 -7.06 5.77 9.85
CA VAL A 102 -8.31 6.27 9.26
C VAL A 102 -9.45 5.89 10.17
N PHE A 103 -10.18 6.87 10.68
CA PHE A 103 -11.37 6.59 11.46
C PHE A 103 -12.56 6.22 10.57
N LEU A 104 -13.28 5.18 10.99
CA LEU A 104 -14.61 4.86 10.50
C LEU A 104 -15.62 5.29 11.57
N SER A 105 -16.67 6.02 11.20
CA SER A 105 -17.62 6.52 12.22
C SER A 105 -19.04 6.63 11.70
N SER A 106 -19.99 6.20 12.51
CA SER A 106 -21.42 6.44 12.29
C SER A 106 -21.87 7.84 12.72
N ALA A 107 -21.05 8.57 13.48
CA ALA A 107 -21.34 9.92 13.93
C ALA A 107 -20.51 10.93 13.14
N ALA A 108 -21.09 11.47 12.08
CA ALA A 108 -20.46 12.46 11.19
C ALA A 108 -20.66 13.90 11.68
N ASP A 109 -20.67 14.14 13.00
CA ASP A 109 -20.70 15.51 13.48
C ASP A 109 -19.30 16.14 13.42
N ASN A 110 -19.26 17.45 13.21
CA ASN A 110 -18.00 18.20 13.07
C ASN A 110 -17.10 18.08 14.29
N MET A 111 -17.65 17.84 15.47
CA MET A 111 -16.89 17.70 16.71
C MET A 111 -16.05 16.41 16.71
N ASN A 112 -16.62 15.30 16.25
CA ASN A 112 -15.92 14.03 16.15
C ASN A 112 -14.77 14.07 15.12
N ILE A 113 -14.98 14.76 14.00
CA ILE A 113 -13.94 14.95 12.98
C ILE A 113 -12.77 15.76 13.54
N VAL A 114 -13.05 16.90 14.20
CA VAL A 114 -12.02 17.74 14.80
C VAL A 114 -11.24 16.98 15.87
N MET A 115 -11.93 16.21 16.72
CA MET A 115 -11.31 15.42 17.76
C MET A 115 -10.40 14.32 17.18
N ALA A 116 -10.86 13.61 16.14
CA ALA A 116 -10.08 12.61 15.43
C ALA A 116 -8.76 13.18 14.89
N MET A 117 -8.83 14.31 14.20
CA MET A 117 -7.65 14.98 13.64
C MET A 117 -6.70 15.50 14.72
N THR A 118 -7.23 16.03 15.82
CA THR A 118 -6.43 16.52 16.96
C THR A 118 -5.66 15.37 17.63
N LEU A 119 -6.21 14.18 17.67
CA LEU A 119 -5.58 12.98 18.24
C LEU A 119 -4.62 12.28 17.28
N GLY A 120 -4.40 12.84 16.09
CA GLY A 120 -3.40 12.38 15.13
C GLY A 120 -3.93 11.38 14.11
N ALA A 121 -5.22 11.37 13.83
CA ALA A 121 -5.75 10.66 12.68
C ALA A 121 -5.28 11.31 11.36
N ASP A 122 -5.12 10.50 10.33
CA ASP A 122 -4.72 10.98 9.00
C ASP A 122 -5.92 11.22 8.09
N ASP A 123 -7.05 10.55 8.35
CA ASP A 123 -8.30 10.74 7.62
C ASP A 123 -9.50 10.22 8.42
N PHE A 124 -10.70 10.51 7.91
CA PHE A 124 -11.97 10.16 8.48
C PHE A 124 -12.96 9.74 7.39
N ILE A 125 -13.76 8.71 7.64
CA ILE A 125 -14.79 8.22 6.73
C ILE A 125 -16.09 7.98 7.50
N ALA A 126 -17.15 8.68 7.07
CA ALA A 126 -18.47 8.52 7.66
C ALA A 126 -19.15 7.24 7.17
N LYS A 127 -19.79 6.50 8.08
CA LYS A 127 -20.68 5.37 7.76
C LYS A 127 -22.10 5.89 7.46
N PRO A 128 -22.80 5.37 6.44
CA PRO A 128 -22.35 4.34 5.50
C PRO A 128 -21.40 4.90 4.44
N PHE A 129 -20.41 4.12 4.01
CA PHE A 129 -19.41 4.53 3.03
C PHE A 129 -19.39 3.60 1.81
N ASP A 130 -18.94 4.16 0.70
CA ASP A 130 -18.63 3.40 -0.50
C ASP A 130 -17.23 2.77 -0.39
N LEU A 131 -17.10 1.48 -0.72
CA LEU A 131 -15.83 0.75 -0.66
C LEU A 131 -14.80 1.29 -1.66
N ALA A 132 -15.22 1.84 -2.80
CA ALA A 132 -14.31 2.46 -3.75
C ALA A 132 -13.72 3.77 -3.18
N VAL A 133 -14.54 4.57 -2.49
CA VAL A 133 -14.08 5.78 -1.80
C VAL A 133 -13.10 5.43 -0.68
N LEU A 134 -13.41 4.40 0.12
CA LEU A 134 -12.52 3.89 1.16
C LEU A 134 -11.17 3.49 0.55
N THR A 135 -11.19 2.72 -0.53
CA THR A 135 -9.98 2.24 -1.23
C THR A 135 -9.14 3.39 -1.76
N ALA A 136 -9.76 4.37 -2.42
CA ALA A 136 -9.04 5.54 -2.94
C ALA A 136 -8.33 6.33 -1.83
N LYS A 137 -8.98 6.52 -0.67
CA LYS A 137 -8.38 7.17 0.49
C LYS A 137 -7.20 6.37 1.06
N ILE A 138 -7.35 5.05 1.21
CA ILE A 138 -6.27 4.16 1.67
C ILE A 138 -5.07 4.25 0.72
N GLN A 139 -5.27 4.13 -0.59
CA GLN A 139 -4.20 4.25 -1.58
C GLN A 139 -3.47 5.58 -1.47
N ALA A 140 -4.20 6.69 -1.34
CA ALA A 140 -3.60 8.01 -1.21
C ALA A 140 -2.76 8.15 0.08
N LEU A 141 -3.19 7.53 1.19
CA LEU A 141 -2.46 7.53 2.45
C LEU A 141 -1.21 6.64 2.39
N LEU A 142 -1.32 5.42 1.87
CA LEU A 142 -0.20 4.50 1.71
C LEU A 142 0.87 5.12 0.83
N ARG A 143 0.49 5.67 -0.32
CA ARG A 143 1.40 6.38 -1.21
C ARG A 143 2.13 7.52 -0.48
N ARG A 144 1.43 8.40 0.25
CA ARG A 144 2.06 9.49 1.00
C ARG A 144 3.01 9.02 2.08
N SER A 145 2.69 7.91 2.74
CA SER A 145 3.45 7.44 3.91
C SER A 145 4.65 6.56 3.54
N TYR A 146 4.58 5.83 2.42
CA TYR A 146 5.58 4.82 2.09
C TYR A 146 6.22 5.01 0.72
N ASP A 147 5.51 5.54 -0.29
CA ASP A 147 6.05 5.70 -1.63
C ASP A 147 6.79 7.04 -1.82
N PHE A 148 6.55 8.02 -0.93
CA PHE A 148 7.22 9.33 -0.97
C PHE A 148 8.56 9.41 -0.20
N ALA A 149 9.18 8.29 0.15
CA ALA A 149 10.51 8.29 0.79
C ALA A 149 11.66 8.71 -0.15
N GLY A 150 11.36 9.13 -1.38
CA GLY A 150 12.30 9.71 -2.35
C GLY A 150 11.63 10.76 -3.23
N PRO A 151 12.40 11.54 -4.01
CA PRO A 151 11.82 12.39 -5.03
C PRO A 151 10.99 11.48 -5.95
N VAL A 152 9.71 11.78 -6.12
CA VAL A 152 8.83 11.06 -7.06
C VAL A 152 9.56 11.06 -8.41
N PRO A 153 9.98 9.91 -8.94
CA PRO A 153 10.71 9.91 -10.20
C PRO A 153 9.75 10.39 -11.28
N VAL A 154 9.92 11.62 -11.71
CA VAL A 154 9.24 12.14 -12.90
C VAL A 154 10.10 11.78 -14.09
N LEU A 155 9.63 10.84 -14.90
CA LEU A 155 10.29 10.50 -16.15
C LEU A 155 9.88 11.53 -17.22
N GLY A 156 10.84 12.29 -17.72
CA GLY A 156 10.58 13.34 -18.70
C GLY A 156 11.19 13.06 -20.06
N CYS A 157 10.44 13.29 -21.14
CA CYS A 157 10.95 13.26 -22.51
C CYS A 157 10.21 14.23 -23.41
N ARG A 158 10.94 15.17 -24.03
CA ARG A 158 10.40 16.16 -25.00
C ARG A 158 9.14 16.89 -24.52
N GLY A 159 9.14 17.35 -23.26
CA GLY A 159 8.01 18.07 -22.67
C GLY A 159 6.89 17.21 -22.11
N VAL A 160 6.95 15.87 -22.29
CA VAL A 160 6.08 14.92 -21.62
C VAL A 160 6.66 14.59 -20.26
N LEU A 161 5.86 14.66 -19.21
CA LEU A 161 6.22 14.32 -17.83
C LEU A 161 5.32 13.18 -17.35
N LEU A 162 5.90 12.02 -17.10
CA LEU A 162 5.22 10.88 -16.47
C LEU A 162 5.54 10.89 -14.98
N ASN A 163 4.54 11.14 -14.15
CA ASN A 163 4.65 11.00 -12.71
C ASN A 163 4.45 9.51 -12.34
N THR A 164 5.51 8.87 -11.86
CA THR A 164 5.46 7.43 -11.54
C THR A 164 4.80 7.15 -10.19
N GLY A 165 4.57 8.18 -9.36
CA GLY A 165 3.91 8.02 -8.06
C GLY A 165 2.39 7.96 -8.15
N ASP A 166 1.77 8.67 -9.09
CA ASP A 166 0.30 8.73 -9.24
C ASP A 166 -0.21 8.24 -10.60
N GLY A 167 0.71 7.84 -11.49
CA GLY A 167 0.35 7.32 -12.81
C GLY A 167 -0.21 8.38 -13.76
N THR A 168 0.10 9.66 -13.53
CA THR A 168 -0.37 10.75 -14.38
C THR A 168 0.66 11.13 -15.44
N LEU A 169 0.17 11.56 -16.61
CA LEU A 169 0.96 12.10 -17.70
C LEU A 169 0.61 13.57 -17.90
N THR A 170 1.63 14.43 -17.86
CA THR A 170 1.47 15.86 -18.14
C THR A 170 2.20 16.23 -19.42
N TYR A 171 1.51 16.94 -20.33
CA TYR A 171 2.06 17.49 -21.55
C TYR A 171 1.42 18.86 -21.85
N GLU A 172 2.24 19.87 -22.08
CA GLU A 172 1.80 21.27 -22.35
C GLU A 172 0.77 21.80 -21.34
N GLY A 173 0.93 21.42 -20.05
CA GLY A 173 0.06 21.85 -18.97
C GLY A 173 -1.23 21.05 -18.81
N ASN A 174 -1.53 20.12 -19.73
CA ASN A 174 -2.66 19.19 -19.59
C ASN A 174 -2.18 17.92 -18.88
N THR A 175 -2.93 17.48 -17.86
CA THR A 175 -2.66 16.26 -17.10
C THR A 175 -3.78 15.25 -17.30
N ILE A 176 -3.42 14.02 -17.60
CA ILE A 176 -4.33 12.89 -17.76
C ILE A 176 -3.93 11.75 -16.84
N GLU A 177 -4.89 11.01 -16.32
CA GLU A 177 -4.64 9.74 -15.63
C GLU A 177 -4.50 8.62 -16.65
N LEU A 178 -3.48 7.78 -16.45
CA LEU A 178 -3.24 6.62 -17.31
C LEU A 178 -3.84 5.37 -16.70
N SER A 179 -4.39 4.51 -17.54
CA SER A 179 -4.71 3.14 -17.12
C SER A 179 -3.41 2.40 -16.74
N LYS A 180 -3.54 1.34 -15.93
CA LYS A 180 -2.41 0.54 -15.46
C LYS A 180 -1.51 0.02 -16.61
N ASN A 181 -2.11 -0.34 -17.74
CA ASN A 181 -1.37 -0.84 -18.90
C ASN A 181 -0.66 0.28 -19.66
N GLU A 182 -1.31 1.42 -19.86
CA GLU A 182 -0.72 2.60 -20.50
C GLU A 182 0.46 3.11 -19.68
N PHE A 183 0.30 3.20 -18.36
CA PHE A 183 1.36 3.59 -17.45
C PHE A 183 2.59 2.67 -17.57
N ARG A 184 2.41 1.34 -17.49
CA ARG A 184 3.51 0.37 -17.61
C ARG A 184 4.25 0.48 -18.92
N ILE A 185 3.53 0.62 -20.02
CA ILE A 185 4.13 0.76 -21.36
C ILE A 185 4.94 2.05 -21.44
N LEU A 186 4.40 3.18 -21.00
CA LEU A 186 5.07 4.46 -21.05
C LEU A 186 6.28 4.51 -20.12
N GLN A 187 6.18 3.97 -18.92
CA GLN A 187 7.29 3.85 -17.99
C GLN A 187 8.44 3.06 -18.62
N MET A 188 8.16 1.88 -19.17
CA MET A 188 9.15 1.03 -19.82
C MET A 188 9.83 1.74 -21.00
N LEU A 189 9.07 2.47 -21.81
CA LEU A 189 9.61 3.23 -22.95
C LEU A 189 10.50 4.40 -22.51
N LEU A 190 10.10 5.13 -21.47
CA LEU A 190 10.84 6.27 -20.95
C LEU A 190 12.12 5.87 -20.22
N GLU A 191 12.11 4.76 -19.47
CA GLU A 191 13.29 4.20 -18.80
C GLU A 191 14.32 3.63 -19.78
N ASN A 192 13.87 3.07 -20.91
CA ASN A 192 14.72 2.47 -21.93
C ASN A 192 14.92 3.37 -23.17
N ARG A 193 14.70 4.67 -23.05
CA ARG A 193 14.85 5.58 -24.19
C ARG A 193 16.26 5.52 -24.80
N GLY A 194 16.31 5.42 -26.13
CA GLY A 194 17.55 5.28 -26.88
C GLY A 194 18.08 3.83 -26.94
N ARG A 195 17.32 2.86 -26.44
CA ARG A 195 17.59 1.43 -26.61
C ARG A 195 16.39 0.77 -27.30
N THR A 196 16.67 -0.26 -28.11
CA THR A 196 15.61 -1.07 -28.69
C THR A 196 15.04 -1.98 -27.58
N VAL A 197 13.76 -1.88 -27.34
CA VAL A 197 13.03 -2.77 -26.41
C VAL A 197 12.44 -3.89 -27.24
N SER A 198 12.93 -5.10 -27.07
CA SER A 198 12.47 -6.33 -27.74
C SER A 198 11.66 -7.19 -26.78
#